data_68c21e749b295fd03d6bcd2efed6d95e
#
_entry.id   68c21e749b295fd03d6bcd2efed6d95e
#
_cell.length_a   1.000
_cell.length_b   1.000
_cell.length_c   1.000
_cell.angle_alpha   90.00
_cell.angle_beta   90.00
_cell.angle_gamma   90.00
#
_symmetry.space_group_name_H-M   'P 1'
#
loop_
_entity.id
_entity.type
_entity.pdbx_description
1 polymer ?
#
loop_
_entity_poly.entity_id
_entity_poly.type
_entity_poly.pdbx_seq_one_letter_code
_entity_poly.pdbx_strand_id
1 'polypeptide(L)' 'MSTTELIRTFLTDRLGVQPEQVMPEAVLADLGVDSLMLAELMFEAEDRFGIEIPSDLSPPRTVADMQSAIDALTPLKTG' A
#
# COMPACT_ATOMS: atom_id res chain seq x y z
N MET A 1 3.19 -11.57 -6.25
CA MET A 1 2.38 -10.35 -6.25
C MET A 1 3.28 -9.16 -6.03
N SER A 2 3.15 -8.14 -6.85
CA SER A 2 3.96 -6.94 -6.69
C SER A 2 3.30 -6.00 -5.69
N THR A 3 4.07 -5.02 -5.22
CA THR A 3 3.54 -4.02 -4.29
C THR A 3 2.37 -3.28 -4.91
N THR A 4 2.51 -2.90 -6.18
CA THR A 4 1.45 -2.18 -6.86
C THR A 4 0.18 -3.03 -6.96
N GLU A 5 0.34 -4.30 -7.26
CA GLU A 5 -0.81 -5.20 -7.34
C GLU A 5 -1.51 -5.35 -5.99
N LEU A 6 -0.74 -5.43 -4.92
CA LEU A 6 -1.31 -5.54 -3.59
C LEU A 6 -2.17 -4.31 -3.27
N ILE A 7 -1.60 -3.13 -3.49
CA ILE A 7 -2.30 -1.88 -3.21
C ILE A 7 -3.56 -1.79 -4.06
N ARG A 8 -3.44 -2.07 -5.34
CA ARG A 8 -4.57 -1.96 -6.25
C ARG A 8 -5.67 -2.94 -5.88
N THR A 9 -5.31 -4.20 -5.63
CA THR A 9 -6.28 -5.23 -5.27
C THR A 9 -6.98 -4.88 -3.97
N PHE A 10 -6.22 -4.41 -2.99
CA PHE A 10 -6.79 -4.06 -1.69
C PHE A 10 -7.80 -2.93 -1.83
N LEU A 11 -7.43 -1.87 -2.55
CA LEU A 11 -8.31 -0.71 -2.69
C LEU A 11 -9.54 -1.06 -3.52
N THR A 12 -9.36 -1.84 -4.57
CA THR A 12 -10.48 -2.25 -5.40
C THR A 12 -11.46 -3.12 -4.61
N ASP A 13 -10.92 -4.03 -3.82
CA ASP A 13 -11.71 -4.98 -3.07
C ASP A 13 -12.45 -4.32 -1.90
N ARG A 14 -11.77 -3.42 -1.20
CA ARG A 14 -12.33 -2.81 0.01
C ARG A 14 -13.14 -1.57 -0.27
N LEU A 15 -12.75 -0.76 -1.26
CA LEU A 15 -13.37 0.52 -1.50
C LEU A 15 -14.09 0.62 -2.83
N GLY A 16 -13.97 -0.39 -3.68
CA GLY A 16 -14.58 -0.34 -5.00
C GLY A 16 -13.91 0.64 -5.93
N VAL A 17 -12.67 1.00 -5.65
CA VAL A 17 -11.92 1.92 -6.49
C VAL A 17 -11.56 1.22 -7.79
N GLN A 18 -11.69 1.95 -8.89
CA GLN A 18 -11.30 1.39 -10.19
C GLN A 18 -9.79 1.23 -10.25
N PRO A 19 -9.30 0.12 -10.83
CA PRO A 19 -7.85 -0.08 -10.91
C PRO A 19 -7.12 1.07 -11.58
N GLU A 20 -7.76 1.72 -12.54
CA GLU A 20 -7.16 2.84 -13.25
C GLU A 20 -6.94 4.05 -12.37
N GLN A 21 -7.66 4.14 -11.27
CA GLN A 21 -7.53 5.25 -10.35
C GLN A 21 -6.35 5.08 -9.40
N VAL A 22 -5.81 3.87 -9.31
CA VAL A 22 -4.71 3.58 -8.41
C VAL A 22 -3.41 3.87 -9.15
N MET A 23 -3.09 5.15 -9.24
CA MET A 23 -1.90 5.63 -9.92
C MET A 23 -0.89 6.13 -8.90
N PRO A 24 0.40 6.17 -9.27
CA PRO A 24 1.42 6.56 -8.30
C PRO A 24 1.16 7.91 -7.62
N GLU A 25 0.65 8.86 -8.37
CA GLU A 25 0.40 10.21 -7.84
C GLU A 25 -0.95 10.34 -7.14
N ALA A 26 -1.76 9.29 -7.14
CA ALA A 26 -3.06 9.36 -6.50
C ALA A 26 -2.90 9.49 -4.99
N VAL A 27 -3.66 10.40 -4.39
CA VAL A 27 -3.65 10.60 -2.95
C VAL A 27 -4.58 9.59 -2.31
N LEU A 28 -4.06 8.84 -1.35
CA LEU A 28 -4.83 7.76 -0.73
C LEU A 28 -6.13 8.27 -0.11
N ALA A 29 -6.08 9.43 0.53
CA ALA A 29 -7.27 10.00 1.14
C ALA A 29 -8.34 10.31 0.10
N ASP A 30 -7.92 10.72 -1.09
CA ASP A 30 -8.85 11.00 -2.18
C ASP A 30 -9.54 9.74 -2.67
N LEU A 31 -8.90 8.60 -2.49
CA LEU A 31 -9.47 7.32 -2.88
C LEU A 31 -10.38 6.73 -1.81
N GLY A 32 -10.45 7.39 -0.65
CA GLY A 32 -11.29 6.93 0.43
C GLY A 32 -10.57 6.19 1.54
N VAL A 33 -9.24 6.24 1.54
CA VAL A 33 -8.44 5.55 2.55
C VAL A 33 -8.33 6.43 3.78
N ASP A 34 -8.90 5.96 4.90
CA ASP A 34 -8.73 6.63 6.18
C ASP A 34 -7.65 5.93 6.98
N SER A 35 -7.45 6.38 8.23
CA SER A 35 -6.38 5.84 9.07
C SER A 35 -6.54 4.35 9.33
N LEU A 36 -7.75 3.91 9.55
CA LEU A 36 -8.01 2.50 9.81
C LEU A 36 -7.75 1.66 8.58
N MET A 37 -8.23 2.13 7.44
CA MET A 37 -8.02 1.43 6.18
C MET A 37 -6.54 1.36 5.83
N LEU A 38 -5.82 2.44 6.10
CA LEU A 38 -4.37 2.48 5.85
C LEU A 38 -3.67 1.44 6.72
N ALA A 39 -4.07 1.35 8.00
CA ALA A 39 -3.48 0.35 8.89
C ALA A 39 -3.74 -1.06 8.38
N GLU A 40 -4.93 -1.31 7.88
CA GLU A 40 -5.27 -2.63 7.35
C GLU A 40 -4.43 -2.95 6.12
N LEU A 41 -4.22 -1.95 5.27
CA LEU A 41 -3.38 -2.16 4.09
C LEU A 41 -1.95 -2.48 4.48
N MET A 42 -1.44 -1.79 5.51
CA MET A 42 -0.10 -2.05 5.99
C MET A 42 0.03 -3.45 6.60
N PHE A 43 -0.98 -3.89 7.34
CA PHE A 43 -1.00 -5.26 7.86
C PHE A 43 -1.00 -6.28 6.73
N GLU A 44 -1.77 -6.01 5.70
CA GLU A 44 -1.83 -6.91 4.56
C GLU A 44 -0.46 -7.02 3.90
N ALA A 45 0.24 -5.88 3.76
CA ALA A 45 1.57 -5.87 3.18
C ALA A 45 2.55 -6.66 4.03
N GLU A 46 2.46 -6.49 5.36
CA GLU A 46 3.34 -7.24 6.26
C GLU A 46 3.14 -8.73 6.11
N ASP A 47 1.89 -9.13 6.03
CA ASP A 47 1.54 -10.54 5.94
C ASP A 47 1.96 -11.15 4.61
N ARG A 48 1.71 -10.41 3.52
CA ARG A 48 1.98 -10.92 2.19
C ARG A 48 3.46 -10.96 1.85
N PHE A 49 4.20 -9.97 2.30
CA PHE A 49 5.62 -9.86 1.95
C PHE A 49 6.55 -10.28 3.08
N GLY A 50 6.00 -10.64 4.23
CA GLY A 50 6.83 -11.06 5.36
C GLY A 50 7.71 -9.94 5.87
N ILE A 51 7.19 -8.71 5.89
CA ILE A 51 7.94 -7.54 6.35
C ILE A 51 7.32 -7.01 7.63
N GLU A 52 8.05 -6.10 8.27
CA GLU A 52 7.59 -5.47 9.49
C GLU A 52 7.68 -3.97 9.29
N ILE A 53 6.53 -3.30 9.33
CA ILE A 53 6.48 -1.86 9.11
C ILE A 53 6.61 -1.16 10.45
N PRO A 54 7.65 -0.31 10.65
CA PRO A 54 7.84 0.37 11.92
C PRO A 54 6.65 1.27 12.25
N SER A 55 6.26 1.29 13.51
CA SER A 55 5.12 2.09 13.93
C SER A 55 5.42 3.60 13.88
N ASP A 56 6.69 3.96 13.87
CA ASP A 56 7.09 5.37 13.80
C ASP A 56 7.33 5.86 12.38
N LEU A 57 7.01 5.02 11.40
CA LEU A 57 7.14 5.42 10.00
C LEU A 57 6.10 6.47 9.67
N SER A 58 6.51 7.49 8.92
CA SER A 58 5.58 8.53 8.49
C SER A 58 4.48 7.92 7.62
N PRO A 59 3.22 8.29 7.84
CA PRO A 59 2.14 7.73 7.04
C PRO A 59 2.29 8.10 5.57
N PRO A 60 2.11 7.14 4.68
CA PRO A 60 2.15 7.45 3.24
C PRO A 60 0.94 8.29 2.86
N ARG A 61 1.13 9.20 1.93
CA ARG A 61 0.06 10.08 1.47
C ARG A 61 -0.44 9.69 0.09
N THR A 62 0.44 9.19 -0.75
CA THR A 62 0.09 8.79 -2.10
C THR A 62 0.35 7.32 -2.29
N VAL A 63 -0.16 6.78 -3.40
CA VAL A 63 0.11 5.39 -3.75
C VAL A 63 1.61 5.17 -3.89
N ALA A 64 2.31 6.13 -4.50
CA ALA A 64 3.76 6.02 -4.65
C ALA A 64 4.47 5.97 -3.31
N ASP A 65 4.01 6.78 -2.35
CA ASP A 65 4.59 6.78 -1.01
C ASP A 65 4.42 5.41 -0.37
N MET A 66 3.24 4.84 -0.48
CA MET A 66 2.96 3.52 0.08
C MET A 66 3.82 2.46 -0.58
N GLN A 67 3.91 2.52 -1.90
CA GLN A 67 4.71 1.56 -2.66
C GLN A 67 6.18 1.65 -2.26
N SER A 68 6.69 2.88 -2.14
CA SER A 68 8.09 3.07 -1.75
C SER A 68 8.36 2.55 -0.35
N ALA A 69 7.43 2.80 0.58
CA ALA A 69 7.60 2.34 1.95
C ALA A 69 7.65 0.81 2.02
N ILE A 70 6.76 0.16 1.30
CA ILE A 70 6.72 -1.30 1.29
C ILE A 70 7.96 -1.85 0.59
N ASP A 71 8.33 -1.27 -0.54
CA ASP A 71 9.50 -1.74 -1.29
C ASP A 71 10.79 -1.60 -0.49
N ALA A 72 10.89 -0.51 0.30
CA ALA A 72 12.09 -0.29 1.10
C ALA A 72 12.25 -1.35 2.19
N LEU A 73 11.14 -1.91 2.65
CA LEU A 73 11.17 -2.91 3.71
C LEU A 73 11.17 -4.34 3.19
N THR A 74 10.77 -4.53 1.95
CA THR A 74 10.72 -5.85 1.36
C THR A 74 12.12 -6.30 1.00
N PRO A 75 12.52 -7.51 1.40
CA PRO A 75 13.84 -8.01 1.05
C PRO A 75 14.03 -8.00 -0.46
N LEU A 76 15.23 -7.63 -0.87
CA LEU A 76 15.54 -7.57 -2.28
C LEU A 76 15.38 -8.93 -2.92
N LYS A 77 14.58 -8.99 -3.93
CA LYS A 77 14.41 -10.22 -4.70
C LYS A 77 15.48 -10.27 -5.75
N THR A 78 16.37 -11.17 -5.56
CA THR A 78 17.42 -11.35 -6.57
C THR A 78 16.97 -12.42 -7.52
N GLY A 79 16.54 -12.04 -8.53
CA GLY A 79 16.16 -13.05 -9.47
C GLY A 79 14.86 -13.08 -9.78
#